data_8d84fcdf8771665258bd563e00d0b97e
#
_entry.id   8d84fcdf8771665258bd563e00d0b97e
#
_cell.length_a   1.000
_cell.length_b   1.000
_cell.length_c   1.000
_cell.angle_alpha   90.00
_cell.angle_beta   90.00
_cell.angle_gamma   90.00
#
_symmetry.space_group_name_H-M   'P 1'
#
loop_
_entity.id
_entity.type
_entity.pdbx_description
1 polymer ?
#
loop_
_entity_poly.entity_id
_entity_poly.type
_entity_poly.pdbx_seq_one_letter_code
_entity_poly.pdbx_strand_id
1 'polypeptide(L)'
;MSSIKLLSTKIYLLIFSVMLVFGCSQSNKIYDSWKNPDATKESLKFKKVVVFAHVMKTATRKAIEDQIAGRMVNTIAVPSYKVVNDDDIGKLDVVKTKLVEQGFDGAVVLRLVNVENRESYSPGIYPNYYYSFGGYYNYSFGYMYDYGGSYRTDQIVTVELNIFSIASDKLIWSGQSMTMNPNNIEETLSELGVSVRDALIADGLMERQPE
;
A
#
# COMPACT_ATOMS: atom_id res chain seq x y z
N MET A 1 -30.69 15.74 42.92
CA MET A 1 -31.05 15.09 41.65
C MET A 1 -30.53 15.81 40.40
N SER A 2 -30.17 17.07 40.45
CA SER A 2 -29.67 17.84 39.31
C SER A 2 -28.22 17.49 38.92
N SER A 3 -27.33 17.33 39.88
CA SER A 3 -25.89 17.09 39.64
C SER A 3 -25.56 15.74 38.97
N ILE A 4 -26.36 14.69 39.24
CA ILE A 4 -26.15 13.37 38.63
C ILE A 4 -26.52 13.37 37.13
N LYS A 5 -27.55 14.13 36.74
CA LYS A 5 -27.93 14.28 35.31
C LYS A 5 -26.87 15.03 34.52
N LEU A 6 -26.25 16.06 35.11
CA LEU A 6 -25.18 16.83 34.45
C LEU A 6 -23.91 16.00 34.25
N LEU A 7 -23.58 15.11 35.18
CA LEU A 7 -22.43 14.21 35.10
C LEU A 7 -22.63 13.16 34.02
N SER A 8 -23.82 12.57 33.95
CA SER A 8 -24.22 11.61 32.91
C SER A 8 -24.12 12.21 31.51
N THR A 9 -24.63 13.42 31.31
CA THR A 9 -24.59 14.10 29.99
C THR A 9 -23.16 14.40 29.53
N LYS A 10 -22.28 14.79 30.46
CA LYS A 10 -20.86 15.03 30.13
C LYS A 10 -20.12 13.73 29.75
N ILE A 11 -20.46 12.60 30.39
CA ILE A 11 -19.88 11.30 30.07
C ILE A 11 -20.34 10.82 28.71
N TYR A 12 -21.62 11.00 28.34
CA TYR A 12 -22.13 10.65 27.01
C TYR A 12 -21.52 11.53 25.91
N LEU A 13 -21.27 12.82 26.16
CA LEU A 13 -20.59 13.72 25.24
C LEU A 13 -19.13 13.33 25.04
N LEU A 14 -18.45 12.89 26.10
CA LEU A 14 -17.07 12.42 26.01
C LEU A 14 -16.94 11.11 25.22
N ILE A 15 -17.84 10.15 25.45
CA ILE A 15 -17.90 8.87 24.73
C ILE A 15 -18.24 9.10 23.25
N PHE A 16 -19.16 10.02 22.94
CA PHE A 16 -19.51 10.37 21.56
C PHE A 16 -18.35 11.06 20.83
N SER A 17 -17.54 11.88 21.51
CA SER A 17 -16.36 12.53 20.94
C SER A 17 -15.25 11.53 20.60
N VAL A 18 -15.09 10.44 21.36
CA VAL A 18 -14.08 9.40 21.11
C VAL A 18 -14.46 8.53 19.91
N MET A 19 -15.74 8.36 19.60
CA MET A 19 -16.19 7.58 18.42
C MET A 19 -15.95 8.25 17.07
N LEU A 20 -15.68 9.57 17.02
CA LEU A 20 -15.48 10.31 15.78
C LEU A 20 -14.04 10.24 15.23
N VAL A 21 -13.11 9.57 15.92
CA VAL A 21 -11.68 9.53 15.54
C VAL A 21 -11.32 8.27 14.72
N PHE A 22 -12.29 7.41 14.38
CA PHE A 22 -12.05 6.34 13.39
C PHE A 22 -12.06 6.95 11.99
N GLY A 23 -11.01 7.70 11.68
CA GLY A 23 -10.73 8.20 10.35
C GLY A 23 -10.57 7.01 9.40
N CYS A 24 -11.21 7.10 8.23
CA CYS A 24 -10.99 6.18 7.12
C CYS A 24 -9.50 6.14 6.80
N SER A 25 -8.82 5.11 7.24
CA SER A 25 -7.50 4.75 6.75
C SER A 25 -7.68 4.34 5.29
N GLN A 26 -7.05 5.06 4.41
CA GLN A 26 -6.93 4.71 2.99
C GLN A 26 -6.06 3.45 2.93
N SER A 27 -6.68 2.27 2.91
CA SER A 27 -5.90 1.03 3.01
C SER A 27 -5.44 0.59 1.62
N ASN A 28 -4.13 0.57 1.43
CA ASN A 28 -3.51 -0.24 0.39
C ASN A 28 -3.99 -1.69 0.55
N LYS A 29 -4.48 -2.31 -0.51
CA LYS A 29 -4.86 -3.73 -0.49
C LYS A 29 -4.10 -4.47 -1.56
N ILE A 30 -3.63 -5.66 -1.21
CA ILE A 30 -3.21 -6.63 -2.21
C ILE A 30 -4.49 -7.10 -2.92
N TYR A 31 -4.62 -6.77 -4.20
CA TYR A 31 -5.79 -7.13 -5.00
C TYR A 31 -5.58 -8.39 -5.83
N ASP A 32 -4.32 -8.77 -6.04
CA ASP A 32 -3.93 -10.00 -6.72
C ASP A 32 -2.68 -10.57 -6.04
N SER A 33 -2.68 -11.88 -5.78
CA SER A 33 -1.54 -12.57 -5.20
C SER A 33 -1.39 -13.97 -5.77
N TRP A 34 -0.16 -14.43 -5.83
CA TRP A 34 0.21 -15.78 -6.20
C TRP A 34 1.17 -16.37 -5.18
N LYS A 35 0.91 -17.61 -4.80
CA LYS A 35 1.78 -18.40 -3.93
C LYS A 35 2.30 -19.63 -4.68
N ASN A 36 3.58 -19.92 -4.54
CA ASN A 36 4.13 -21.17 -5.02
C ASN A 36 3.38 -22.35 -4.36
N PRO A 37 2.87 -23.33 -5.13
CA PRO A 37 2.12 -24.45 -4.57
C PRO A 37 2.90 -25.25 -3.51
N ASP A 38 4.24 -25.32 -3.65
CA ASP A 38 5.12 -26.03 -2.71
C ASP A 38 5.53 -25.15 -1.51
N ALA A 39 5.15 -23.87 -1.50
CA ALA A 39 5.55 -22.95 -0.43
C ALA A 39 4.79 -23.22 0.86
N THR A 40 5.54 -23.25 1.94
CA THR A 40 5.06 -23.41 3.32
C THR A 40 5.55 -22.24 4.17
N LYS A 41 5.15 -22.16 5.44
CA LYS A 41 5.67 -21.18 6.40
C LYS A 41 7.20 -21.21 6.53
N GLU A 42 7.79 -22.38 6.38
CA GLU A 42 9.25 -22.53 6.42
C GLU A 42 9.94 -21.86 5.23
N SER A 43 9.24 -21.73 4.09
CA SER A 43 9.78 -21.09 2.88
C SER A 43 10.05 -19.59 3.04
N LEU A 44 9.48 -18.96 4.07
CA LEU A 44 9.69 -17.54 4.40
C LEU A 44 10.65 -17.34 5.60
N LYS A 45 11.20 -18.40 6.19
CA LYS A 45 12.15 -18.30 7.30
C LYS A 45 13.57 -18.02 6.81
N PHE A 46 13.74 -16.84 6.21
CA PHE A 46 15.06 -16.39 5.75
C PHE A 46 15.90 -15.87 6.92
N LYS A 47 17.20 -16.16 6.89
CA LYS A 47 18.19 -15.61 7.81
C LYS A 47 18.66 -14.23 7.35
N LYS A 48 18.91 -14.09 6.04
CA LYS A 48 19.44 -12.87 5.45
C LYS A 48 18.78 -12.60 4.10
N VAL A 49 18.10 -11.46 4.01
CA VAL A 49 17.33 -11.04 2.84
C VAL A 49 17.95 -9.81 2.22
N VAL A 50 18.08 -9.79 0.90
CA VAL A 50 18.36 -8.58 0.14
C VAL A 50 17.05 -7.93 -0.32
N VAL A 51 16.98 -6.61 -0.23
CA VAL A 51 15.81 -5.83 -0.68
C VAL A 51 16.18 -5.02 -1.91
N PHE A 52 15.46 -5.24 -2.99
CA PHE A 52 15.55 -4.49 -4.24
C PHE A 52 14.31 -3.63 -4.45
N ALA A 53 14.51 -2.40 -4.94
CA ALA A 53 13.43 -1.57 -5.45
C ALA A 53 13.73 -1.17 -6.90
N HIS A 54 12.91 -1.68 -7.84
CA HIS A 54 13.05 -1.36 -9.25
C HIS A 54 12.27 -0.08 -9.57
N VAL A 55 12.92 1.06 -9.29
CA VAL A 55 12.45 2.41 -9.60
C VAL A 55 13.57 3.22 -10.26
N MET A 56 13.19 4.14 -11.15
CA MET A 56 14.18 4.86 -12.00
C MET A 56 15.11 5.80 -11.23
N LYS A 57 14.59 6.48 -10.18
CA LYS A 57 15.36 7.49 -9.44
C LYS A 57 16.19 6.82 -8.33
N THR A 58 17.50 6.92 -8.38
CA THR A 58 18.42 6.30 -7.41
C THR A 58 18.14 6.70 -5.97
N ALA A 59 17.86 7.97 -5.69
CA ALA A 59 17.54 8.42 -4.34
C ALA A 59 16.24 7.77 -3.82
N THR A 60 15.21 7.69 -4.67
CA THR A 60 13.94 7.03 -4.35
C THR A 60 14.14 5.53 -4.14
N ARG A 61 14.95 4.88 -4.98
CA ARG A 61 15.31 3.47 -4.84
C ARG A 61 15.90 3.20 -3.45
N LYS A 62 16.95 3.94 -3.08
CA LYS A 62 17.64 3.77 -1.79
C LYS A 62 16.71 3.99 -0.62
N ALA A 63 15.87 5.03 -0.68
CA ALA A 63 14.89 5.32 0.37
C ALA A 63 13.85 4.19 0.55
N ILE A 64 13.34 3.62 -0.55
CA ILE A 64 12.40 2.49 -0.52
C ILE A 64 13.08 1.24 0.06
N GLU A 65 14.30 0.92 -0.41
CA GLU A 65 15.04 -0.24 0.08
C GLU A 65 15.35 -0.15 1.58
N ASP A 66 15.79 1.03 2.06
CA ASP A 66 16.03 1.27 3.50
C ASP A 66 14.74 1.15 4.33
N GLN A 67 13.64 1.69 3.85
CA GLN A 67 12.34 1.63 4.51
C GLN A 67 11.82 0.19 4.63
N ILE A 68 11.90 -0.58 3.56
CA ILE A 68 11.46 -1.99 3.58
C ILE A 68 12.38 -2.80 4.49
N ALA A 69 13.70 -2.68 4.34
CA ALA A 69 14.66 -3.39 5.17
C ALA A 69 14.50 -3.06 6.66
N GLY A 70 14.26 -1.79 7.01
CA GLY A 70 14.09 -1.35 8.38
C GLY A 70 12.80 -1.87 9.06
N ARG A 71 11.80 -2.31 8.28
CA ARG A 71 10.54 -2.87 8.81
C ARG A 71 10.54 -4.38 8.94
N MET A 72 11.54 -5.07 8.36
CA MET A 72 11.63 -6.53 8.47
C MET A 72 12.17 -6.91 9.85
N VAL A 73 11.40 -7.67 10.59
CA VAL A 73 11.76 -8.20 11.91
C VAL A 73 12.09 -9.70 11.78
N ASN A 74 12.92 -10.21 12.70
CA ASN A 74 13.34 -11.62 12.76
C ASN A 74 14.19 -12.10 11.56
N THR A 75 14.71 -11.19 10.73
CA THR A 75 15.64 -11.48 9.64
C THR A 75 16.62 -10.33 9.46
N ILE A 76 17.80 -10.60 8.96
CA ILE A 76 18.77 -9.56 8.58
C ILE A 76 18.41 -9.10 7.18
N ALA A 77 17.75 -7.93 7.08
CA ALA A 77 17.41 -7.34 5.80
C ALA A 77 18.42 -6.28 5.39
N VAL A 78 18.94 -6.37 4.17
CA VAL A 78 19.97 -5.48 3.65
C VAL A 78 19.50 -4.85 2.34
N PRO A 79 19.50 -3.51 2.23
CA PRO A 79 19.23 -2.81 0.97
C PRO A 79 20.21 -3.22 -0.13
N SER A 80 19.72 -3.40 -1.35
CA SER A 80 20.53 -3.90 -2.47
C SER A 80 21.72 -3.01 -2.79
N TYR A 81 21.58 -1.69 -2.66
CA TYR A 81 22.65 -0.75 -2.98
C TYR A 81 23.89 -0.86 -2.05
N LYS A 82 23.76 -1.55 -0.90
CA LYS A 82 24.89 -1.85 0.01
C LYS A 82 25.66 -3.09 -0.40
N VAL A 83 25.11 -3.90 -1.31
CA VAL A 83 25.63 -5.21 -1.73
C VAL A 83 26.05 -5.19 -3.19
N VAL A 84 25.22 -4.55 -4.03
CA VAL A 84 25.37 -4.51 -5.49
C VAL A 84 25.72 -3.10 -5.91
N ASN A 85 26.85 -2.94 -6.61
CA ASN A 85 27.24 -1.66 -7.17
C ASN A 85 26.31 -1.28 -8.32
N ASP A 86 26.14 0.01 -8.57
CA ASP A 86 25.27 0.50 -9.67
C ASP A 86 25.72 -0.04 -11.04
N ASP A 87 27.02 -0.24 -11.26
CA ASP A 87 27.57 -0.82 -12.50
C ASP A 87 27.24 -2.30 -12.72
N ASP A 88 26.83 -3.00 -11.67
CA ASP A 88 26.48 -4.43 -11.72
C ASP A 88 24.97 -4.66 -11.84
N ILE A 89 24.17 -3.60 -11.79
CA ILE A 89 22.73 -3.68 -12.01
C ILE A 89 22.46 -4.22 -13.41
N GLY A 90 21.61 -5.26 -13.50
CA GLY A 90 21.28 -5.96 -14.75
C GLY A 90 22.26 -7.08 -15.14
N LYS A 91 23.39 -7.25 -14.42
CA LYS A 91 24.31 -8.37 -14.61
C LYS A 91 23.95 -9.53 -13.66
N LEU A 92 22.98 -10.35 -14.06
CA LEU A 92 22.37 -11.38 -13.20
C LEU A 92 23.42 -12.28 -12.53
N ASP A 93 24.40 -12.80 -13.29
CA ASP A 93 25.39 -13.74 -12.76
C ASP A 93 26.29 -13.10 -11.69
N VAL A 94 26.67 -11.83 -11.89
CA VAL A 94 27.47 -11.07 -10.93
C VAL A 94 26.66 -10.82 -9.64
N VAL A 95 25.41 -10.39 -9.78
CA VAL A 95 24.53 -10.14 -8.65
C VAL A 95 24.29 -11.43 -7.88
N LYS A 96 23.91 -12.52 -8.56
CA LYS A 96 23.64 -13.82 -7.94
C LYS A 96 24.87 -14.36 -7.19
N THR A 97 26.05 -14.31 -7.79
CA THR A 97 27.31 -14.72 -7.15
C THR A 97 27.55 -13.94 -5.86
N LYS A 98 27.44 -12.61 -5.91
CA LYS A 98 27.63 -11.75 -4.73
C LYS A 98 26.65 -12.06 -3.60
N LEU A 99 25.37 -12.32 -3.93
CA LEU A 99 24.36 -12.65 -2.93
C LEU A 99 24.66 -14.00 -2.25
N VAL A 100 25.02 -15.01 -3.02
CA VAL A 100 25.37 -16.34 -2.49
C VAL A 100 26.61 -16.27 -1.62
N GLU A 101 27.70 -15.63 -2.09
CA GLU A 101 28.96 -15.47 -1.35
C GLU A 101 28.79 -14.73 -0.02
N GLN A 102 27.86 -13.76 0.03
CA GLN A 102 27.54 -13.02 1.25
C GLN A 102 26.47 -13.69 2.12
N GLY A 103 26.02 -14.89 1.77
CA GLY A 103 25.10 -15.71 2.56
C GLY A 103 23.65 -15.23 2.58
N PHE A 104 23.19 -14.56 1.52
CA PHE A 104 21.78 -14.26 1.35
C PHE A 104 21.00 -15.51 0.94
N ASP A 105 19.91 -15.78 1.62
CA ASP A 105 19.02 -16.91 1.37
C ASP A 105 17.64 -16.51 0.83
N GLY A 106 17.27 -15.21 0.95
CA GLY A 106 16.05 -14.63 0.43
C GLY A 106 16.27 -13.31 -0.31
N ALA A 107 15.33 -12.98 -1.19
CA ALA A 107 15.25 -11.66 -1.82
C ALA A 107 13.81 -11.14 -1.84
N VAL A 108 13.64 -9.87 -1.52
CA VAL A 108 12.39 -9.12 -1.68
C VAL A 108 12.61 -8.08 -2.77
N VAL A 109 11.76 -8.11 -3.79
CA VAL A 109 11.84 -7.21 -4.93
C VAL A 109 10.55 -6.43 -5.05
N LEU A 110 10.61 -5.11 -4.88
CA LEU A 110 9.49 -4.20 -5.17
C LEU A 110 9.69 -3.59 -6.55
N ARG A 111 8.66 -3.65 -7.37
CA ARG A 111 8.64 -3.08 -8.72
C ARG A 111 7.47 -2.11 -8.86
N LEU A 112 7.75 -0.91 -9.36
CA LEU A 112 6.72 0.00 -9.81
C LEU A 112 6.17 -0.52 -11.14
N VAL A 113 4.90 -0.89 -11.16
CA VAL A 113 4.24 -1.44 -12.36
C VAL A 113 3.67 -0.33 -13.21
N ASN A 114 2.90 0.58 -12.59
CA ASN A 114 2.21 1.65 -13.28
C ASN A 114 1.99 2.87 -12.36
N VAL A 115 1.94 4.04 -12.99
CA VAL A 115 1.43 5.28 -12.39
C VAL A 115 0.44 5.87 -13.38
N GLU A 116 -0.83 5.88 -13.02
CA GLU A 116 -1.93 6.39 -13.83
C GLU A 116 -2.56 7.61 -13.17
N ASN A 117 -2.81 8.66 -13.95
CA ASN A 117 -3.63 9.78 -13.51
C ASN A 117 -5.02 9.60 -14.11
N ARG A 118 -6.02 9.44 -13.24
CA ARG A 118 -7.42 9.26 -13.64
C ARG A 118 -8.20 10.52 -13.35
N GLU A 119 -8.71 11.14 -14.40
CA GLU A 119 -9.63 12.25 -14.25
C GLU A 119 -11.05 11.73 -14.06
N SER A 120 -11.71 12.18 -13.01
CA SER A 120 -13.13 11.93 -12.77
C SER A 120 -13.87 13.27 -12.67
N TYR A 121 -15.02 13.32 -13.35
CA TYR A 121 -15.93 14.44 -13.28
C TYR A 121 -17.09 14.11 -12.36
N SER A 122 -17.28 14.95 -11.35
CA SER A 122 -18.46 14.88 -10.48
C SER A 122 -19.40 16.02 -10.85
N PRO A 123 -20.59 15.73 -11.42
CA PRO A 123 -21.55 16.78 -11.69
C PRO A 123 -21.98 17.45 -10.39
N GLY A 124 -22.19 18.76 -10.42
CA GLY A 124 -22.68 19.53 -9.29
C GLY A 124 -24.03 18.99 -8.82
N ILE A 125 -24.21 18.93 -7.51
CA ILE A 125 -25.50 18.54 -6.91
C ILE A 125 -26.36 19.79 -6.80
N TYR A 126 -27.43 19.87 -7.56
CA TYR A 126 -28.46 20.88 -7.39
C TYR A 126 -29.60 20.31 -6.54
N PRO A 127 -30.12 21.07 -5.57
CA PRO A 127 -31.25 20.60 -4.77
C PRO A 127 -32.48 20.38 -5.65
N ASN A 128 -33.04 19.17 -5.62
CA ASN A 128 -34.17 18.74 -6.43
C ASN A 128 -35.49 19.26 -5.84
N TYR A 129 -35.89 20.49 -6.17
CA TYR A 129 -37.19 21.05 -5.82
C TYR A 129 -38.10 21.09 -7.06
N TYR A 130 -38.56 19.92 -7.52
CA TYR A 130 -39.38 19.77 -8.74
C TYR A 130 -40.90 19.83 -8.49
N TYR A 131 -41.35 20.61 -7.51
CA TYR A 131 -42.77 20.68 -7.23
C TYR A 131 -43.57 21.54 -8.23
N SER A 132 -42.94 22.16 -9.23
CA SER A 132 -43.60 22.96 -10.24
C SER A 132 -42.87 22.93 -11.58
N PHE A 133 -43.58 23.23 -12.67
CA PHE A 133 -42.99 23.39 -14.01
C PHE A 133 -41.89 24.45 -14.04
N GLY A 134 -42.14 25.59 -13.38
CA GLY A 134 -41.15 26.68 -13.29
C GLY A 134 -39.87 26.27 -12.53
N GLY A 135 -39.99 25.48 -11.47
CA GLY A 135 -38.86 24.91 -10.75
C GLY A 135 -38.02 23.96 -11.61
N TYR A 136 -38.71 23.08 -12.35
CA TYR A 136 -38.05 22.16 -13.28
C TYR A 136 -37.38 22.89 -14.46
N TYR A 137 -38.04 23.89 -15.02
CA TYR A 137 -37.53 24.67 -16.14
C TYR A 137 -36.26 25.43 -15.78
N ASN A 138 -36.28 26.13 -14.64
CA ASN A 138 -35.09 26.83 -14.14
C ASN A 138 -33.94 25.88 -13.82
N TYR A 139 -34.25 24.72 -13.23
CA TYR A 139 -33.25 23.68 -12.96
C TYR A 139 -32.62 23.14 -14.24
N SER A 140 -33.42 22.76 -15.21
CA SER A 140 -32.93 22.19 -16.47
C SER A 140 -32.14 23.20 -17.29
N PHE A 141 -32.53 24.49 -17.22
CA PHE A 141 -31.83 25.57 -17.90
C PHE A 141 -30.50 25.91 -17.19
N GLY A 142 -30.50 25.96 -15.85
CA GLY A 142 -29.28 26.12 -15.05
C GLY A 142 -28.28 24.99 -15.27
N TYR A 143 -28.77 23.75 -15.38
CA TYR A 143 -27.91 22.58 -15.66
C TYR A 143 -27.27 22.65 -17.06
N MET A 144 -27.93 23.31 -18.02
CA MET A 144 -27.43 23.44 -19.40
C MET A 144 -26.30 24.48 -19.53
N TYR A 145 -26.27 25.50 -18.65
CA TYR A 145 -25.34 26.64 -18.75
C TYR A 145 -24.35 26.71 -17.59
N ASP A 146 -24.62 26.08 -16.45
CA ASP A 146 -23.75 26.07 -15.29
C ASP A 146 -23.06 24.70 -15.17
N TYR A 147 -21.86 24.64 -15.72
CA TYR A 147 -20.97 23.46 -15.59
C TYR A 147 -20.41 23.39 -14.16
N GLY A 148 -21.26 23.49 -13.13
CA GLY A 148 -20.91 23.45 -11.71
C GLY A 148 -20.46 22.07 -11.23
N GLY A 149 -19.77 21.31 -12.05
CA GLY A 149 -19.11 20.06 -11.68
C GLY A 149 -17.66 20.29 -11.28
N SER A 150 -17.13 19.41 -10.46
CA SER A 150 -15.72 19.40 -10.10
C SER A 150 -14.99 18.31 -10.87
N TYR A 151 -13.85 18.66 -11.43
CA TYR A 151 -12.88 17.69 -11.92
C TYR A 151 -11.94 17.31 -10.77
N ARG A 152 -11.75 16.03 -10.60
CA ARG A 152 -10.76 15.48 -9.66
C ARG A 152 -9.81 14.60 -10.44
N THR A 153 -8.51 14.82 -10.25
CA THR A 153 -7.47 13.94 -10.78
C THR A 153 -6.99 13.06 -9.65
N ASP A 154 -7.21 11.76 -9.77
CA ASP A 154 -6.69 10.76 -8.85
C ASP A 154 -5.44 10.14 -9.45
N GLN A 155 -4.36 10.08 -8.68
CA GLN A 155 -3.15 9.35 -9.04
C GLN A 155 -3.25 7.92 -8.50
N ILE A 156 -3.15 6.94 -9.39
CA ILE A 156 -3.15 5.52 -9.04
C ILE A 156 -1.76 4.96 -9.24
N VAL A 157 -1.16 4.47 -8.17
CA VAL A 157 0.16 3.83 -8.17
C VAL A 157 -0.01 2.34 -7.97
N THR A 158 0.45 1.54 -8.93
CA THR A 158 0.46 0.08 -8.84
C THR A 158 1.87 -0.41 -8.62
N VAL A 159 2.06 -1.21 -7.58
CA VAL A 159 3.33 -1.86 -7.25
C VAL A 159 3.15 -3.37 -7.17
N GLU A 160 4.21 -4.09 -7.52
CA GLU A 160 4.33 -5.54 -7.36
C GLU A 160 5.45 -5.82 -6.38
N LEU A 161 5.20 -6.72 -5.43
CA LEU A 161 6.18 -7.20 -4.48
C LEU A 161 6.34 -8.72 -4.65
N ASN A 162 7.58 -9.14 -4.87
CA ASN A 162 7.96 -10.52 -5.09
C ASN A 162 8.93 -10.99 -4.01
N ILE A 163 8.73 -12.20 -3.51
CA ILE A 163 9.60 -12.84 -2.52
C ILE A 163 10.20 -14.09 -3.15
N PHE A 164 11.53 -14.15 -3.19
CA PHE A 164 12.29 -15.25 -3.78
C PHE A 164 13.15 -15.95 -2.73
N SER A 165 13.30 -17.26 -2.90
CA SER A 165 14.38 -18.01 -2.29
C SER A 165 15.59 -17.99 -3.23
N ILE A 166 16.73 -17.48 -2.76
CA ILE A 166 17.99 -17.48 -3.52
C ILE A 166 18.56 -18.90 -3.59
N ALA A 167 18.45 -19.66 -2.49
CA ALA A 167 18.97 -21.01 -2.41
C ALA A 167 18.32 -21.98 -3.42
N SER A 168 17.00 -21.87 -3.63
CA SER A 168 16.26 -22.72 -4.57
C SER A 168 16.03 -22.07 -5.93
N ASP A 169 16.38 -20.79 -6.09
CA ASP A 169 16.13 -19.98 -7.28
C ASP A 169 14.64 -19.95 -7.68
N LYS A 170 13.74 -19.87 -6.68
CA LYS A 170 12.30 -19.95 -6.89
C LYS A 170 11.58 -18.72 -6.35
N LEU A 171 10.56 -18.27 -7.09
CA LEU A 171 9.54 -17.35 -6.57
C LEU A 171 8.71 -18.11 -5.51
N ILE A 172 8.60 -17.53 -4.32
CA ILE A 172 7.81 -18.06 -3.21
C ILE A 172 6.43 -17.43 -3.18
N TRP A 173 6.38 -16.11 -3.34
CA TRP A 173 5.15 -15.35 -3.30
C TRP A 173 5.26 -14.09 -4.14
N SER A 174 4.16 -13.70 -4.76
CA SER A 174 4.00 -12.44 -5.50
C SER A 174 2.70 -11.79 -5.10
N GLY A 175 2.69 -10.47 -4.96
CA GLY A 175 1.47 -9.70 -4.70
C GLY A 175 1.49 -8.37 -5.41
N GLN A 176 0.33 -7.94 -5.91
CA GLN A 176 0.13 -6.63 -6.51
C GLN A 176 -0.76 -5.77 -5.63
N SER A 177 -0.32 -4.54 -5.40
CA SER A 177 -1.05 -3.54 -4.63
C SER A 177 -1.32 -2.31 -5.46
N MET A 178 -2.46 -1.68 -5.22
CA MET A 178 -2.88 -0.42 -5.85
C MET A 178 -3.15 0.60 -4.75
N THR A 179 -2.52 1.77 -4.88
CA THR A 179 -2.71 2.90 -3.98
C THR A 179 -3.26 4.07 -4.76
N MET A 180 -4.32 4.69 -4.23
CA MET A 180 -4.90 5.91 -4.79
C MET A 180 -4.41 7.12 -4.00
N ASN A 181 -3.89 8.13 -4.71
CA ASN A 181 -3.40 9.39 -4.13
C ASN A 181 -2.41 9.19 -2.96
N PRO A 182 -1.27 8.51 -3.18
CA PRO A 182 -0.29 8.28 -2.12
C PRO A 182 0.23 9.61 -1.57
N ASN A 183 0.17 9.81 -0.25
CA ASN A 183 0.60 11.03 0.41
C ASN A 183 2.13 11.17 0.38
N ASN A 184 2.81 10.11 0.80
CA ASN A 184 4.27 10.04 0.82
C ASN A 184 4.73 8.57 0.78
N ILE A 185 6.01 8.36 0.46
CA ILE A 185 6.61 7.04 0.32
C ILE A 185 6.54 6.26 1.64
N GLU A 186 6.82 6.90 2.77
CA GLU A 186 6.91 6.24 4.07
C GLU A 186 5.57 5.63 4.50
N GLU A 187 4.50 6.42 4.42
CA GLU A 187 3.13 5.99 4.75
C GLU A 187 2.68 4.88 3.79
N THR A 188 2.88 5.08 2.48
CA THR A 188 2.53 4.11 1.45
C THR A 188 3.22 2.76 1.67
N LEU A 189 4.52 2.75 1.99
CA LEU A 189 5.26 1.52 2.28
C LEU A 189 4.84 0.88 3.62
N SER A 190 4.44 1.70 4.60
CA SER A 190 3.91 1.19 5.86
C SER A 190 2.61 0.41 5.64
N GLU A 191 1.68 1.01 4.93
CA GLU A 191 0.40 0.38 4.58
C GLU A 191 0.59 -0.85 3.68
N LEU A 192 1.50 -0.77 2.70
CA LEU A 192 1.86 -1.91 1.86
C LEU A 192 2.39 -3.07 2.72
N GLY A 193 3.26 -2.78 3.70
CA GLY A 193 3.79 -3.80 4.61
C GLY A 193 2.70 -4.52 5.40
N VAL A 194 1.69 -3.77 5.89
CA VAL A 194 0.52 -4.36 6.58
C VAL A 194 -0.26 -5.25 5.61
N SER A 195 -0.55 -4.77 4.41
CA SER A 195 -1.33 -5.51 3.40
C SER A 195 -0.62 -6.78 2.93
N VAL A 196 0.70 -6.72 2.74
CA VAL A 196 1.52 -7.90 2.38
C VAL A 196 1.50 -8.93 3.51
N ARG A 197 1.67 -8.50 4.77
CA ARG A 197 1.57 -9.39 5.92
C ARG A 197 0.22 -10.09 5.98
N ASP A 198 -0.87 -9.34 5.82
CA ASP A 198 -2.22 -9.89 5.88
C ASP A 198 -2.49 -10.88 4.72
N ALA A 199 -1.97 -10.60 3.51
CA ALA A 199 -2.03 -11.52 2.39
C ALA A 199 -1.20 -12.79 2.64
N LEU A 200 0.01 -12.67 3.18
CA LEU A 200 0.84 -13.83 3.54
C LEU A 200 0.20 -14.72 4.62
N ILE A 201 -0.54 -14.09 5.58
CA ILE A 201 -1.34 -14.84 6.57
C ILE A 201 -2.51 -15.55 5.90
N ALA A 202 -3.23 -14.88 5.00
CA ALA A 202 -4.35 -15.47 4.25
C ALA A 202 -3.90 -16.66 3.37
N ASP A 203 -2.70 -16.54 2.76
CA ASP A 203 -2.08 -17.60 1.95
C ASP A 203 -1.44 -18.71 2.80
N GLY A 204 -1.49 -18.61 4.14
CA GLY A 204 -0.96 -19.61 5.08
C GLY A 204 0.57 -19.64 5.16
N LEU A 205 1.26 -18.60 4.71
CA LEU A 205 2.72 -18.47 4.75
C LEU A 205 3.24 -17.78 6.01
N MET A 206 2.36 -17.08 6.74
CA MET A 206 2.68 -16.46 8.04
C MET A 206 1.63 -16.80 9.09
N GLU A 207 2.00 -16.69 10.36
CA GLU A 207 1.07 -16.81 11.48
C GLU A 207 0.63 -15.42 11.95
N ARG A 208 -0.65 -15.32 12.35
CA ARG A 208 -1.12 -14.13 13.04
C ARG A 208 -0.45 -14.10 14.42
N GLN A 209 0.30 -13.04 14.70
CA GLN A 209 0.83 -12.84 16.05
C GLN A 209 -0.34 -12.61 17.01
N PRO A 210 -0.35 -13.25 18.20
CA PRO A 210 -1.31 -12.91 19.24
C PRO A 210 -1.10 -11.45 19.66
N GLU A 211 -2.21 -10.73 19.83
CA GLU A 211 -2.24 -9.36 20.36
C GLU A 211 -1.75 -9.30 21.80
#